data_b88da0f72b11e5bd4bcdede17fc4dda8
#
_entry.id   b88da0f72b11e5bd4bcdede17fc4dda8
#
_cell.length_a   1.000
_cell.length_b   1.000
_cell.length_c   1.000
_cell.angle_alpha   90.00
_cell.angle_beta   90.00
_cell.angle_gamma   90.00
#
_symmetry.space_group_name_H-M   'P 1'
#
loop_
_entity.id
_entity.type
_entity.pdbx_description
1 polymer ?
#
loop_
_entity_poly.entity_id
_entity_poly.type
_entity_poly.pdbx_seq_one_letter_code
_entity_poly.pdbx_strand_id
1 'polypeptide(L)'
;MPKYARVVTLAAVGVLLAACGGTPEHGAGEAREALRTARQQVLAAGSARVDATMTTGKRLTSRSTGALSWADGVEGTLTVRVTGGELAASTRALGGDPSQTRFLPDAQYTRMSDRFAELQGGRHWIRRPYDTRGDLTPADSLKALIGAEDVHRVGRQTVRGTRATHYRGSAGRGHIDVWLDARQRLVRRTQHVGDFTVTVHYRGYGAPAAAERPAARDTVDFAEVTGAG
;
A
#
# COMPACT_ATOMS: atom_id res chain seq x y z
N MET A 1 -12.89 12.04 87.72
CA MET A 1 -11.81 11.56 86.90
C MET A 1 -12.34 11.55 85.43
N PRO A 2 -11.99 12.50 84.57
CA PRO A 2 -12.57 12.58 83.26
C PRO A 2 -11.73 11.75 82.28
N LYS A 3 -12.42 11.00 81.38
CA LYS A 3 -11.90 10.20 80.32
C LYS A 3 -11.81 11.08 79.09
N TYR A 4 -10.59 11.26 78.55
CA TYR A 4 -10.32 11.96 77.27
C TYR A 4 -10.62 11.01 76.09
N ALA A 5 -11.62 11.32 75.27
CA ALA A 5 -11.88 10.69 74.02
C ALA A 5 -10.99 11.39 72.91
N ARG A 6 -10.09 10.63 72.30
CA ARG A 6 -9.33 11.10 71.12
C ARG A 6 -10.17 10.92 69.85
N VAL A 7 -10.51 12.04 69.22
CA VAL A 7 -11.08 12.07 67.90
C VAL A 7 -9.96 11.90 66.88
N VAL A 8 -9.97 10.82 66.11
CA VAL A 8 -9.09 10.60 64.94
C VAL A 8 -9.79 11.09 63.70
N THR A 9 -9.32 12.20 63.15
CA THR A 9 -9.82 12.73 61.88
C THR A 9 -9.09 12.01 60.75
N LEU A 10 -9.82 11.14 60.02
CA LEU A 10 -9.32 10.55 58.76
C LEU A 10 -9.45 11.59 57.65
N ALA A 11 -8.32 12.08 57.13
CA ALA A 11 -8.26 12.86 55.89
C ALA A 11 -8.31 11.90 54.71
N ALA A 12 -9.45 11.89 53.99
CA ALA A 12 -9.57 11.18 52.71
C ALA A 12 -8.87 11.97 51.62
N VAL A 13 -7.71 11.48 51.17
CA VAL A 13 -7.02 11.99 49.98
C VAL A 13 -7.73 11.41 48.75
N GLY A 14 -8.56 12.22 48.10
CA GLY A 14 -9.18 11.90 46.82
C GLY A 14 -8.16 11.98 45.71
N VAL A 15 -7.71 10.83 45.22
CA VAL A 15 -6.91 10.76 43.96
C VAL A 15 -7.87 10.97 42.79
N LEU A 16 -7.83 12.16 42.20
CA LEU A 16 -8.47 12.46 40.90
C LEU A 16 -7.64 11.77 39.82
N LEU A 17 -8.06 10.57 39.39
CA LEU A 17 -7.64 9.95 38.16
C LEU A 17 -8.23 10.77 37.02
N ALA A 18 -7.46 11.71 36.44
CA ALA A 18 -7.76 12.34 35.18
C ALA A 18 -7.67 11.26 34.09
N ALA A 19 -8.78 10.61 33.76
CA ALA A 19 -8.94 9.79 32.59
C ALA A 19 -8.83 10.73 31.37
N CYS A 20 -7.68 10.75 30.72
CA CYS A 20 -7.54 11.31 29.37
C CYS A 20 -8.33 10.44 28.38
N GLY A 21 -9.64 10.53 28.46
CA GLY A 21 -10.57 10.02 27.46
C GLY A 21 -10.67 11.04 26.33
N GLY A 22 -9.75 10.99 25.36
CA GLY A 22 -9.94 11.72 24.11
C GLY A 22 -11.23 11.23 23.45
N THR A 23 -12.15 12.15 23.14
CA THR A 23 -13.39 11.83 22.41
C THR A 23 -13.04 11.23 21.05
N PRO A 24 -13.84 10.28 20.51
CA PRO A 24 -13.58 9.65 19.20
C PRO A 24 -13.34 10.64 18.06
N GLU A 25 -14.01 11.79 18.09
CA GLU A 25 -13.84 12.85 17.07
C GLU A 25 -12.45 13.51 17.09
N HIS A 26 -11.85 13.74 18.25
CA HIS A 26 -10.49 14.28 18.36
C HIS A 26 -9.47 13.31 17.75
N GLY A 27 -9.60 12.02 18.00
CA GLY A 27 -8.71 11.01 17.45
C GLY A 27 -8.77 10.89 15.92
N ALA A 28 -9.95 11.05 15.31
CA ALA A 28 -10.13 11.04 13.86
C ALA A 28 -9.54 12.29 13.21
N GLY A 29 -9.68 13.46 13.84
CA GLY A 29 -9.08 14.72 13.36
C GLY A 29 -7.56 14.65 13.30
N GLU A 30 -6.93 14.20 14.38
CA GLU A 30 -5.47 13.99 14.45
C GLU A 30 -4.98 12.96 13.43
N ALA A 31 -5.73 11.87 13.23
CA ALA A 31 -5.40 10.86 12.23
C ALA A 31 -5.40 11.45 10.82
N ARG A 32 -6.45 12.21 10.45
CA ARG A 32 -6.53 12.87 9.15
C ARG A 32 -5.40 13.88 8.93
N GLU A 33 -5.01 14.64 9.96
CA GLU A 33 -3.90 15.61 9.85
C GLU A 33 -2.56 14.91 9.61
N ALA A 34 -2.26 13.85 10.36
CA ALA A 34 -1.06 13.03 10.13
C ALA A 34 -1.04 12.45 8.70
N LEU A 35 -2.18 11.96 8.19
CA LEU A 35 -2.30 11.43 6.84
C LEU A 35 -2.16 12.50 5.75
N ARG A 36 -2.65 13.75 5.98
CA ARG A 36 -2.43 14.87 5.06
C ARG A 36 -0.95 15.23 4.98
N THR A 37 -0.27 15.32 6.12
CA THR A 37 1.17 15.56 6.17
C THR A 37 1.93 14.44 5.44
N ALA A 38 1.58 13.18 5.68
CA ALA A 38 2.19 12.04 5.00
C ALA A 38 1.98 12.13 3.48
N ARG A 39 0.78 12.51 3.03
CA ARG A 39 0.48 12.67 1.60
C ARG A 39 1.34 13.79 0.96
N GLN A 40 1.53 14.90 1.65
CA GLN A 40 2.43 15.98 1.19
C GLN A 40 3.87 15.49 1.07
N GLN A 41 4.39 14.75 2.06
CA GLN A 41 5.74 14.16 2.03
C GLN A 41 5.92 13.18 0.87
N VAL A 42 4.92 12.33 0.62
CA VAL A 42 4.92 11.39 -0.49
C VAL A 42 4.93 12.11 -1.84
N LEU A 43 4.07 13.12 -2.02
CA LEU A 43 4.01 13.91 -3.25
C LEU A 43 5.32 14.67 -3.49
N ALA A 44 5.87 15.31 -2.47
CA ALA A 44 7.13 16.05 -2.56
C ALA A 44 8.32 15.16 -2.91
N ALA A 45 8.31 13.89 -2.45
CA ALA A 45 9.38 12.95 -2.75
C ALA A 45 9.34 12.44 -4.19
N GLY A 46 8.18 12.40 -4.83
CA GLY A 46 7.96 12.04 -6.22
C GLY A 46 8.27 10.59 -6.61
N SER A 47 9.01 9.83 -5.81
CA SER A 47 9.39 8.44 -6.08
C SER A 47 9.82 7.69 -4.83
N ALA A 48 9.86 6.35 -4.92
CA ALA A 48 10.47 5.49 -3.90
C ALA A 48 10.85 4.11 -4.48
N ARG A 49 11.71 3.40 -3.78
CA ARG A 49 11.86 1.95 -3.94
C ARG A 49 10.69 1.26 -3.27
N VAL A 50 10.13 0.27 -3.97
CA VAL A 50 8.98 -0.53 -3.51
C VAL A 50 9.34 -2.01 -3.41
N ASP A 51 8.71 -2.66 -2.43
CA ASP A 51 8.74 -4.11 -2.23
C ASP A 51 7.30 -4.51 -1.88
N ALA A 52 6.60 -5.06 -2.85
CA ALA A 52 5.19 -5.39 -2.75
C ALA A 52 4.95 -6.89 -2.72
N THR A 53 3.98 -7.32 -1.94
CA THR A 53 3.42 -8.67 -1.98
C THR A 53 1.94 -8.56 -2.32
N MET A 54 1.51 -9.32 -3.31
CA MET A 54 0.11 -9.45 -3.71
C MET A 54 -0.35 -10.88 -3.47
N THR A 55 -1.51 -11.04 -2.86
CA THR A 55 -2.14 -12.34 -2.62
C THR A 55 -3.60 -12.29 -3.05
N THR A 56 -4.05 -13.31 -3.77
CA THR A 56 -5.46 -13.52 -4.14
C THR A 56 -5.90 -14.86 -3.59
N GLY A 57 -6.37 -14.86 -2.35
CA GLY A 57 -6.77 -16.05 -1.61
C GLY A 57 -5.69 -17.15 -1.65
N LYS A 58 -6.10 -18.37 -1.97
CA LYS A 58 -5.19 -19.51 -2.20
C LYS A 58 -4.68 -19.58 -3.65
N ARG A 59 -5.22 -18.78 -4.55
CA ARG A 59 -4.99 -18.88 -5.99
C ARG A 59 -3.60 -18.45 -6.40
N LEU A 60 -3.13 -17.29 -5.92
CA LEU A 60 -1.86 -16.71 -6.36
C LEU A 60 -1.24 -15.81 -5.29
N THR A 61 0.06 -15.95 -5.10
CA THR A 61 0.89 -15.00 -4.36
C THR A 61 2.08 -14.60 -5.21
N SER A 62 2.35 -13.30 -5.30
CA SER A 62 3.52 -12.77 -6.00
C SER A 62 4.22 -11.69 -5.17
N ARG A 63 5.50 -11.48 -5.46
CA ARG A 63 6.32 -10.41 -4.91
C ARG A 63 6.87 -9.56 -6.05
N SER A 64 6.79 -8.24 -5.90
CA SER A 64 7.29 -7.28 -6.86
C SER A 64 8.30 -6.35 -6.20
N THR A 65 9.44 -6.10 -6.84
CA THR A 65 10.49 -5.21 -6.32
C THR A 65 11.00 -4.29 -7.41
N GLY A 66 11.30 -3.03 -7.05
CA GLY A 66 11.84 -2.05 -7.99
C GLY A 66 11.73 -0.62 -7.45
N ALA A 67 11.60 0.34 -8.36
CA ALA A 67 11.33 1.73 -8.02
C ALA A 67 10.17 2.26 -8.87
N LEU A 68 9.35 3.11 -8.28
CA LEU A 68 8.27 3.82 -8.95
C LEU A 68 8.36 5.32 -8.67
N SER A 69 8.12 6.13 -9.69
CA SER A 69 7.85 7.55 -9.63
C SER A 69 6.34 7.80 -9.79
N TRP A 70 5.88 8.94 -9.25
CA TRP A 70 4.49 9.41 -9.36
C TRP A 70 4.41 10.93 -9.50
N ALA A 71 5.51 11.58 -9.87
CA ALA A 71 5.56 13.03 -10.06
C ALA A 71 4.68 13.48 -11.24
N ASP A 72 4.84 12.82 -12.40
CA ASP A 72 4.15 13.12 -13.65
C ASP A 72 3.34 11.92 -14.17
N GLY A 73 2.68 11.21 -13.26
CA GLY A 73 2.06 9.92 -13.51
C GLY A 73 2.90 8.78 -12.98
N VAL A 74 2.41 7.55 -13.07
CA VAL A 74 3.16 6.39 -12.56
C VAL A 74 4.18 5.94 -13.59
N GLU A 75 5.46 5.94 -13.20
CA GLU A 75 6.55 5.46 -14.04
C GLU A 75 7.52 4.59 -13.24
N GLY A 76 8.10 3.58 -13.89
CA GLY A 76 9.13 2.74 -13.30
C GLY A 76 9.04 1.28 -13.73
N THR A 77 9.95 0.48 -13.19
CA THR A 77 10.06 -0.94 -13.53
C THR A 77 10.07 -1.78 -12.27
N LEU A 78 9.21 -2.80 -12.25
CA LEU A 78 9.17 -3.81 -11.20
C LEU A 78 9.56 -5.19 -11.75
N THR A 79 10.38 -5.91 -11.01
CA THR A 79 10.61 -7.34 -11.19
C THR A 79 9.59 -8.09 -10.36
N VAL A 80 8.84 -8.98 -10.99
CA VAL A 80 7.75 -9.76 -10.38
C VAL A 80 8.16 -11.23 -10.32
N ARG A 81 7.99 -11.84 -9.14
CA ARG A 81 8.16 -13.29 -8.91
C ARG A 81 6.87 -13.88 -8.35
N VAL A 82 6.49 -15.00 -8.92
CA VAL A 82 5.37 -15.81 -8.37
C VAL A 82 5.91 -16.65 -7.22
N THR A 83 5.42 -16.41 -6.01
CA THR A 83 5.93 -17.04 -4.79
C THR A 83 5.07 -18.21 -4.29
N GLY A 84 3.82 -18.35 -4.78
CA GLY A 84 2.94 -19.44 -4.39
C GLY A 84 1.52 -19.34 -4.94
N GLY A 85 0.70 -20.31 -4.56
CA GLY A 85 -0.71 -20.43 -4.92
C GLY A 85 -1.00 -21.51 -5.96
N GLU A 86 -2.28 -21.89 -6.08
CA GLU A 86 -2.75 -22.97 -6.96
C GLU A 86 -2.44 -22.71 -8.44
N LEU A 87 -2.44 -21.44 -8.86
CA LEU A 87 -2.14 -21.01 -10.22
C LEU A 87 -0.65 -20.71 -10.46
N ALA A 88 0.23 -20.96 -9.48
CA ALA A 88 1.62 -20.54 -9.58
C ALA A 88 2.36 -21.16 -10.78
N ALA A 89 2.16 -22.46 -11.05
CA ALA A 89 2.83 -23.17 -12.14
C ALA A 89 2.41 -22.60 -13.51
N SER A 90 1.11 -22.46 -13.76
CA SER A 90 0.59 -21.91 -15.01
C SER A 90 0.98 -20.44 -15.21
N THR A 91 0.95 -19.65 -14.13
CA THR A 91 1.35 -18.23 -14.19
C THR A 91 2.83 -18.09 -14.53
N ARG A 92 3.72 -18.94 -13.97
CA ARG A 92 5.15 -18.94 -14.32
C ARG A 92 5.37 -19.38 -15.77
N ALA A 93 4.64 -20.41 -16.22
CA ALA A 93 4.80 -20.93 -17.59
C ALA A 93 4.44 -19.89 -18.65
N LEU A 94 3.41 -19.06 -18.43
CA LEU A 94 2.98 -18.01 -19.36
C LEU A 94 3.63 -16.66 -19.07
N GLY A 95 3.74 -16.28 -17.80
CA GLY A 95 4.26 -14.98 -17.39
C GLY A 95 5.78 -14.90 -17.32
N GLY A 96 6.48 -16.04 -17.22
CA GLY A 96 7.89 -16.09 -16.85
C GLY A 96 8.09 -15.86 -15.34
N ASP A 97 9.26 -16.29 -14.82
CA ASP A 97 9.64 -16.06 -13.42
C ASP A 97 11.17 -15.95 -13.27
N PRO A 98 11.71 -14.74 -13.08
CA PRO A 98 10.98 -13.48 -12.89
C PRO A 98 10.39 -12.94 -14.19
N SER A 99 9.28 -12.22 -14.08
CA SER A 99 8.77 -11.35 -15.14
C SER A 99 9.07 -9.88 -14.82
N GLN A 100 8.86 -9.01 -15.79
CA GLN A 100 9.06 -7.57 -15.66
C GLN A 100 7.75 -6.84 -15.95
N THR A 101 7.39 -5.89 -15.08
CA THR A 101 6.30 -4.95 -15.34
C THR A 101 6.85 -3.54 -15.40
N ARG A 102 6.58 -2.84 -16.50
CA ARG A 102 6.92 -1.44 -16.72
C ARG A 102 5.67 -0.59 -16.59
N PHE A 103 5.77 0.46 -15.80
CA PHE A 103 4.74 1.45 -15.62
C PHE A 103 5.14 2.69 -16.42
N LEU A 104 4.25 3.19 -17.24
CA LEU A 104 4.36 4.41 -18.02
C LEU A 104 3.12 5.25 -17.78
N PRO A 105 3.11 6.56 -18.00
CA PRO A 105 1.97 7.41 -17.65
C PRO A 105 0.61 7.01 -18.25
N ASP A 106 0.61 6.30 -19.39
CA ASP A 106 -0.59 5.87 -20.12
C ASP A 106 -1.03 4.41 -19.89
N ALA A 107 -0.10 3.55 -19.51
CA ALA A 107 -0.37 2.11 -19.38
C ALA A 107 0.72 1.38 -18.62
N GLN A 108 0.38 0.20 -18.11
CA GLN A 108 1.38 -0.78 -17.68
C GLN A 108 1.66 -1.79 -18.77
N TYR A 109 2.90 -2.27 -18.83
CA TYR A 109 3.38 -3.29 -19.76
C TYR A 109 3.97 -4.44 -18.96
N THR A 110 3.45 -5.66 -19.16
CA THR A 110 3.98 -6.86 -18.50
C THR A 110 4.66 -7.74 -19.52
N ARG A 111 5.95 -8.06 -19.29
CA ARG A 111 6.69 -8.98 -20.12
C ARG A 111 6.27 -10.41 -19.77
N MET A 112 5.92 -11.16 -20.79
CA MET A 112 5.50 -12.54 -20.72
C MET A 112 6.66 -13.47 -21.17
N SER A 113 6.49 -14.78 -20.99
CA SER A 113 7.44 -15.81 -21.40
C SER A 113 7.47 -15.99 -22.93
N ASP A 114 8.51 -16.66 -23.43
CA ASP A 114 8.61 -17.04 -24.85
C ASP A 114 7.45 -17.96 -25.26
N ARG A 115 7.01 -18.85 -24.37
CA ARG A 115 5.81 -19.69 -24.59
C ARG A 115 4.54 -18.87 -24.81
N PHE A 116 4.35 -17.78 -24.10
CA PHE A 116 3.27 -16.85 -24.38
C PHE A 116 3.44 -16.19 -25.75
N ALA A 117 4.65 -15.74 -26.08
CA ALA A 117 4.94 -15.07 -27.33
C ALA A 117 4.68 -15.98 -28.54
N GLU A 118 4.99 -17.28 -28.46
CA GLU A 118 4.64 -18.29 -29.48
C GLU A 118 3.14 -18.28 -29.79
N LEU A 119 2.29 -18.13 -28.76
CA LEU A 119 0.83 -18.08 -28.89
C LEU A 119 0.31 -16.72 -29.40
N GLN A 120 1.15 -15.69 -29.35
CA GLN A 120 0.78 -14.29 -29.65
C GLN A 120 1.55 -13.71 -30.84
N GLY A 121 2.00 -14.57 -31.76
CA GLY A 121 2.69 -14.14 -32.99
C GLY A 121 4.04 -13.47 -32.71
N GLY A 122 4.76 -13.93 -31.70
CA GLY A 122 6.11 -13.45 -31.32
C GLY A 122 6.10 -12.23 -30.40
N ARG A 123 4.96 -11.79 -29.90
CA ARG A 123 4.83 -10.60 -29.03
C ARG A 123 4.97 -10.98 -27.57
N HIS A 124 5.94 -10.36 -26.87
CA HIS A 124 6.25 -10.66 -25.47
C HIS A 124 5.58 -9.74 -24.46
N TRP A 125 5.08 -8.58 -24.84
CA TRP A 125 4.55 -7.60 -23.93
C TRP A 125 3.04 -7.49 -24.03
N ILE A 126 2.36 -7.56 -22.87
CA ILE A 126 0.94 -7.21 -22.76
C ILE A 126 0.84 -5.77 -22.28
N ARG A 127 0.21 -4.92 -23.08
CA ARG A 127 -0.17 -3.56 -22.70
C ARG A 127 -1.53 -3.58 -22.04
N ARG A 128 -1.64 -3.00 -20.87
CA ARG A 128 -2.92 -2.74 -20.18
C ARG A 128 -3.02 -1.24 -19.89
N PRO A 129 -3.94 -0.50 -20.52
CA PRO A 129 -4.25 0.87 -20.14
C PRO A 129 -4.70 0.92 -18.68
N TYR A 130 -4.39 2.01 -17.99
CA TYR A 130 -4.93 2.22 -16.64
C TYR A 130 -6.44 2.39 -16.73
N ASP A 131 -7.17 1.64 -15.94
CA ASP A 131 -8.52 2.04 -15.60
C ASP A 131 -8.43 3.14 -14.52
N THR A 132 -9.36 4.09 -14.56
CA THR A 132 -9.40 5.22 -13.63
C THR A 132 -9.72 4.82 -12.18
N ARG A 133 -9.81 3.53 -11.89
CA ARG A 133 -10.26 2.96 -10.61
C ARG A 133 -9.13 2.37 -9.76
N GLY A 134 -7.88 2.41 -10.22
CA GLY A 134 -6.74 1.85 -9.49
C GLY A 134 -6.02 2.89 -8.66
N ASP A 135 -5.91 2.65 -7.36
CA ASP A 135 -5.03 3.39 -6.45
C ASP A 135 -3.56 3.00 -6.73
N LEU A 136 -3.02 3.53 -7.82
CA LEU A 136 -1.67 3.18 -8.29
C LEU A 136 -0.58 3.83 -7.44
N THR A 137 -0.88 4.98 -6.81
CA THR A 137 0.12 5.73 -6.05
C THR A 137 -0.10 5.63 -4.54
N PRO A 138 0.97 5.75 -3.73
CA PRO A 138 0.81 5.87 -2.30
C PRO A 138 0.00 7.11 -1.88
N ALA A 139 0.03 8.18 -2.68
CA ALA A 139 -0.72 9.42 -2.45
C ALA A 139 -2.23 9.22 -2.59
N ASP A 140 -2.68 8.38 -3.54
CA ASP A 140 -4.10 8.06 -3.74
C ASP A 140 -4.67 7.24 -2.58
N SER A 141 -3.89 6.27 -2.09
CA SER A 141 -4.28 5.49 -0.91
C SER A 141 -4.40 6.35 0.34
N LEU A 142 -3.49 7.30 0.54
CA LEU A 142 -3.57 8.26 1.65
C LEU A 142 -4.78 9.18 1.46
N LYS A 143 -5.09 9.62 0.23
CA LYS A 143 -6.28 10.42 -0.08
C LYS A 143 -7.57 9.67 0.25
N ALA A 144 -7.67 8.39 -0.16
CA ALA A 144 -8.81 7.54 0.16
C ALA A 144 -9.00 7.41 1.67
N LEU A 145 -7.92 7.17 2.42
CA LEU A 145 -7.97 7.02 3.87
C LEU A 145 -8.32 8.34 4.60
N ILE A 146 -7.88 9.49 4.10
CA ILE A 146 -8.27 10.81 4.63
C ILE A 146 -9.78 11.02 4.50
N GLY A 147 -10.38 10.54 3.41
CA GLY A 147 -11.82 10.63 3.15
C GLY A 147 -12.67 9.56 3.87
N ALA A 148 -12.07 8.56 4.49
CA ALA A 148 -12.80 7.52 5.20
C ALA A 148 -13.46 8.09 6.47
N GLU A 149 -14.73 7.73 6.71
CA GLU A 149 -15.46 8.18 7.90
C GLU A 149 -14.89 7.57 9.18
N ASP A 150 -14.48 6.30 9.13
CA ASP A 150 -13.98 5.48 10.23
C ASP A 150 -12.45 5.53 10.39
N VAL A 151 -11.78 6.52 9.79
CA VAL A 151 -10.33 6.62 9.91
C VAL A 151 -9.90 6.84 11.37
N HIS A 152 -8.97 6.00 11.83
CA HIS A 152 -8.48 6.07 13.20
C HIS A 152 -7.03 5.60 13.30
N ARG A 153 -6.39 6.00 14.39
CA ARG A 153 -5.09 5.50 14.79
C ARG A 153 -5.26 4.17 15.53
N VAL A 154 -4.59 3.11 15.02
CA VAL A 154 -4.60 1.77 15.65
C VAL A 154 -3.55 1.67 16.76
N GLY A 155 -2.35 2.26 16.56
CA GLY A 155 -1.29 2.19 17.54
C GLY A 155 0.10 2.40 16.95
N ARG A 156 1.13 1.93 17.65
CA ARG A 156 2.52 1.95 17.18
C ARG A 156 3.03 0.54 16.96
N GLN A 157 3.78 0.34 15.87
CA GLN A 157 4.36 -0.96 15.49
C GLN A 157 5.76 -0.75 14.91
N THR A 158 6.58 -1.80 14.94
CA THR A 158 7.85 -1.81 14.22
C THR A 158 7.68 -2.50 12.87
N VAL A 159 7.96 -1.79 11.80
CA VAL A 159 7.89 -2.27 10.42
C VAL A 159 9.30 -2.34 9.85
N ARG A 160 9.82 -3.55 9.65
CA ARG A 160 11.20 -3.79 9.13
C ARG A 160 12.26 -2.94 9.85
N GLY A 161 12.21 -2.90 11.18
CA GLY A 161 13.14 -2.13 12.02
C GLY A 161 12.79 -0.65 12.19
N THR A 162 11.81 -0.11 11.48
CA THR A 162 11.35 1.27 11.60
C THR A 162 10.15 1.35 12.54
N ARG A 163 10.24 2.18 13.60
CA ARG A 163 9.08 2.47 14.46
C ARG A 163 8.08 3.33 13.69
N ALA A 164 6.85 2.89 13.59
CA ALA A 164 5.80 3.54 12.80
C ALA A 164 4.46 3.60 13.55
N THR A 165 3.68 4.62 13.27
CA THR A 165 2.29 4.74 13.73
C THR A 165 1.37 4.14 12.67
N HIS A 166 0.48 3.27 13.10
CA HIS A 166 -0.48 2.56 12.26
C HIS A 166 -1.82 3.29 12.26
N TYR A 167 -2.36 3.53 11.07
CA TYR A 167 -3.70 4.08 10.82
C TYR A 167 -4.47 3.12 9.93
N ARG A 168 -5.79 3.09 10.13
CA ARG A 168 -6.74 2.27 9.35
C ARG A 168 -8.01 3.05 9.05
N GLY A 169 -8.68 2.69 7.97
CA GLY A 169 -10.02 3.13 7.62
C GLY A 169 -10.58 2.36 6.44
N SER A 170 -11.86 2.47 6.20
CA SER A 170 -12.57 1.86 5.10
C SER A 170 -12.23 2.51 3.76
N ALA A 171 -12.17 1.73 2.70
CA ALA A 171 -11.95 2.20 1.34
C ALA A 171 -12.74 1.30 0.37
N GLY A 172 -13.82 1.84 -0.17
CA GLY A 172 -14.72 1.09 -1.03
C GLY A 172 -15.28 -0.16 -0.33
N ARG A 173 -15.04 -1.35 -0.93
CA ARG A 173 -15.49 -2.64 -0.37
C ARG A 173 -14.48 -3.29 0.58
N GLY A 174 -13.44 -2.58 0.97
CA GLY A 174 -12.37 -3.10 1.80
C GLY A 174 -11.85 -2.09 2.81
N HIS A 175 -10.63 -2.29 3.26
CA HIS A 175 -9.95 -1.36 4.16
C HIS A 175 -8.51 -1.14 3.73
N ILE A 176 -7.98 0.01 4.13
CA ILE A 176 -6.58 0.38 3.95
C ILE A 176 -5.94 0.56 5.32
N ASP A 177 -4.76 -0.03 5.46
CA ASP A 177 -3.85 0.17 6.57
C ASP A 177 -2.60 0.90 6.08
N VAL A 178 -2.15 1.92 6.83
CA VAL A 178 -0.90 2.62 6.55
C VAL A 178 -0.05 2.78 7.80
N TRP A 179 1.26 2.76 7.63
CA TRP A 179 2.23 2.94 8.70
C TRP A 179 3.13 4.11 8.34
N LEU A 180 3.16 5.12 9.21
CA LEU A 180 3.95 6.33 9.05
C LEU A 180 5.11 6.34 10.04
N ASP A 181 6.33 6.64 9.57
CA ASP A 181 7.49 6.82 10.43
C ASP A 181 7.43 8.14 11.24
N ALA A 182 8.43 8.40 12.06
CA ALA A 182 8.50 9.61 12.88
C ALA A 182 8.57 10.92 12.04
N ARG A 183 8.94 10.82 10.77
CA ARG A 183 8.96 11.95 9.81
C ARG A 183 7.69 12.02 8.98
N GLN A 184 6.61 11.30 9.37
CA GLN A 184 5.34 11.19 8.64
C GLN A 184 5.50 10.62 7.22
N ARG A 185 6.52 9.81 6.94
CA ARG A 185 6.67 9.15 5.65
C ARG A 185 6.00 7.78 5.71
N LEU A 186 5.30 7.43 4.64
CA LEU A 186 4.65 6.13 4.49
C LEU A 186 5.72 5.03 4.35
N VAL A 187 5.84 4.12 5.30
CA VAL A 187 6.79 3.00 5.25
C VAL A 187 6.13 1.69 4.85
N ARG A 188 4.83 1.55 5.07
CA ARG A 188 4.03 0.39 4.65
C ARG A 188 2.60 0.80 4.37
N ARG A 189 2.01 0.20 3.34
CA ARG A 189 0.58 0.19 3.05
C ARG A 189 0.11 -1.24 2.90
N THR A 190 -1.08 -1.56 3.40
CA THR A 190 -1.78 -2.80 3.09
C THR A 190 -3.21 -2.46 2.69
N GLN A 191 -3.69 -3.05 1.61
CA GLN A 191 -5.07 -2.91 1.14
C GLN A 191 -5.70 -4.30 1.08
N HIS A 192 -6.90 -4.41 1.60
CA HIS A 192 -7.69 -5.64 1.61
C HIS A 192 -9.02 -5.40 0.90
N VAL A 193 -9.34 -6.23 -0.09
CA VAL A 193 -10.63 -6.22 -0.80
C VAL A 193 -11.05 -7.67 -1.06
N GLY A 194 -11.99 -8.18 -0.28
CA GLY A 194 -12.35 -9.60 -0.35
C GLY A 194 -11.17 -10.51 -0.05
N ASP A 195 -10.86 -11.42 -0.97
CA ASP A 195 -9.70 -12.33 -0.90
C ASP A 195 -8.39 -11.73 -1.45
N PHE A 196 -8.45 -10.51 -1.96
CA PHE A 196 -7.30 -9.78 -2.51
C PHE A 196 -6.62 -8.95 -1.43
N THR A 197 -5.31 -9.12 -1.28
CA THR A 197 -4.47 -8.34 -0.37
C THR A 197 -3.22 -7.87 -1.10
N VAL A 198 -2.94 -6.57 -1.01
CA VAL A 198 -1.67 -5.99 -1.45
C VAL A 198 -0.99 -5.33 -0.28
N THR A 199 0.23 -5.74 0.02
CA THR A 199 1.12 -5.06 0.97
C THR A 199 2.30 -4.46 0.23
N VAL A 200 2.54 -3.17 0.40
CA VAL A 200 3.67 -2.45 -0.20
C VAL A 200 4.51 -1.82 0.90
N HIS A 201 5.81 -2.06 0.85
CA HIS A 201 6.81 -1.37 1.67
C HIS A 201 7.53 -0.34 0.83
N TYR A 202 7.69 0.87 1.38
CA TYR A 202 8.35 2.00 0.74
C TYR A 202 9.67 2.32 1.46
N ARG A 203 10.72 2.59 0.68
CA ARG A 203 12.03 3.01 1.19
C ARG A 203 12.79 3.81 0.14
N GLY A 204 13.85 4.52 0.54
CA GLY A 204 14.67 5.27 -0.40
C GLY A 204 13.85 6.25 -1.24
N TYR A 205 13.05 7.08 -0.58
CA TYR A 205 12.30 8.15 -1.22
C TYR A 205 13.22 9.06 -2.04
N GLY A 206 12.77 9.51 -3.21
CA GLY A 206 13.59 10.23 -4.19
C GLY A 206 14.47 9.31 -5.05
N ALA A 207 14.33 7.97 -4.94
CA ALA A 207 15.09 7.04 -5.78
C ALA A 207 14.71 7.22 -7.26
N PRO A 208 15.68 7.23 -8.18
CA PRO A 208 15.37 7.31 -9.61
C PRO A 208 14.52 6.10 -10.03
N ALA A 209 13.50 6.39 -10.80
CA ALA A 209 12.61 5.41 -11.41
C ALA A 209 12.38 5.80 -12.87
N ALA A 210 12.58 4.85 -13.77
CA ALA A 210 12.36 5.03 -15.19
C ALA A 210 11.86 3.73 -15.81
N ALA A 211 11.13 3.84 -16.90
CA ALA A 211 10.71 2.73 -17.73
C ALA A 211 10.82 3.10 -19.20
N GLU A 212 11.35 2.19 -20.01
CA GLU A 212 11.36 2.32 -21.45
C GLU A 212 10.14 1.64 -22.04
N ARG A 213 9.47 2.31 -22.99
CA ARG A 213 8.30 1.75 -23.68
C ARG A 213 8.72 0.56 -24.54
N PRO A 214 8.08 -0.61 -24.39
CA PRO A 214 8.32 -1.73 -25.30
C PRO A 214 7.98 -1.38 -26.75
N ALA A 215 8.68 -2.00 -27.70
CA ALA A 215 8.40 -1.80 -29.10
C ALA A 215 6.96 -2.23 -29.45
N ALA A 216 6.26 -1.44 -30.25
CA ALA A 216 4.87 -1.73 -30.64
C ALA A 216 4.72 -3.10 -31.31
N ARG A 217 5.70 -3.50 -32.16
CA ARG A 217 5.72 -4.81 -32.83
C ARG A 217 5.86 -6.00 -31.86
N ASP A 218 6.35 -5.78 -30.64
CA ASP A 218 6.52 -6.79 -29.59
C ASP A 218 5.44 -6.68 -28.49
N THR A 219 4.37 -5.90 -28.75
CA THR A 219 3.34 -5.59 -27.78
C THR A 219 1.96 -5.99 -28.31
N VAL A 220 1.13 -6.59 -27.45
CA VAL A 220 -0.28 -6.90 -27.68
C VAL A 220 -1.13 -6.22 -26.61
N ASP A 221 -2.30 -5.72 -26.99
CA ASP A 221 -3.23 -5.16 -26.01
C ASP A 221 -3.92 -6.28 -25.21
N PHE A 222 -4.15 -6.02 -23.92
CA PHE A 222 -4.82 -6.97 -23.03
C PHE A 222 -6.20 -7.38 -23.54
N ALA A 223 -6.94 -6.46 -24.16
CA ALA A 223 -8.25 -6.74 -24.75
C ALA A 223 -8.18 -7.80 -25.87
N GLU A 224 -7.13 -7.75 -26.73
CA GLU A 224 -6.92 -8.76 -27.77
C GLU A 224 -6.67 -10.16 -27.16
N VAL A 225 -5.86 -10.23 -26.08
CA VAL A 225 -5.52 -11.51 -25.41
C VAL A 225 -6.74 -12.14 -24.74
N THR A 226 -7.66 -11.34 -24.22
CA THR A 226 -8.85 -11.80 -23.47
C THR A 226 -10.10 -11.94 -24.31
N GLY A 227 -10.05 -11.57 -25.60
CA GLY A 227 -11.24 -11.54 -26.46
C GLY A 227 -12.29 -10.51 -26.03
N ALA A 228 -11.89 -9.48 -25.29
CA ALA A 228 -12.76 -8.44 -24.75
C ALA A 228 -12.74 -7.17 -25.62
N GLY A 229 -12.55 -7.34 -26.95
CA GLY A 229 -12.57 -6.27 -27.96
C GLY A 229 -13.91 -6.16 -28.66
#